data_21ac001f15437604d0832895918eedbd
#
_entry.id   21ac001f15437604d0832895918eedbd
#
_cell.length_a   1.000
_cell.length_b   1.000
_cell.length_c   1.000
_cell.angle_alpha   90.00
_cell.angle_beta   90.00
_cell.angle_gamma   90.00
#
_symmetry.space_group_name_H-M   'P 1'
#
loop_
_entity.id
_entity.type
_entity.pdbx_description
1 polymer ?
#
loop_
_entity_poly.entity_id
_entity_poly.type
_entity_poly.pdbx_seq_one_letter_code
_entity_poly.pdbx_strand_id
1 'polypeptide(L)'
;MFRNITIYLSLLIVLMGLGSCKKFLQQEPYNRLSVDDIFKDFEGARTTLVGAYDNLKDANYYQRMFALYPDLTGGNIKYARSLSPFLLASYNFKNTNDVATNEMVDFFQIAYNTIYRCNNILNYINRVTDATQFQKNRMLADAYALRALAHFDMVRVFALPYNYTAGATHTGIVYRKKNDDGTLPVGDPASVKEVYDHLTSDLDSAIALYNNSVPIYAGGSANTWLSGNAAKALLMRVSLYKEDWQRVNTLASEIIASNQYNLISNSSYAESWRRKTSGPSMDMEAIFMLFSRIDQNQAAFGDNFNVANNVFGYMAASNDLLNLFYGADVRGRNNLFVQKVFSGTTYFFTNKYQGTADSANNYKVFRISEVYLSRAEALAEANNLVPALADLNRIRKRANASLTDLMLTDKQQVLDSIFVERRRELCFEGHGLFDITRKKKNLVRTDCQGSACNINYPSILFACPRPTQR
;
A
#
# COMPACT_ATOMS: atom_id res chain seq x y z
N MET A 1 80.27 11.02 -11.05
CA MET A 1 79.34 11.34 -12.16
C MET A 1 78.13 10.37 -12.19
N PHE A 2 78.31 9.07 -12.07
CA PHE A 2 77.24 8.07 -12.10
C PHE A 2 76.20 8.16 -10.96
N ARG A 3 76.59 8.57 -9.75
CA ARG A 3 75.68 8.66 -8.59
C ARG A 3 74.62 9.74 -8.71
N ASN A 4 74.87 10.82 -9.46
CA ASN A 4 73.87 11.87 -9.69
C ASN A 4 72.90 11.50 -10.79
N ILE A 5 73.30 10.70 -11.78
CA ILE A 5 72.43 10.24 -12.87
C ILE A 5 71.35 9.29 -12.30
N THR A 6 71.71 8.39 -11.35
CA THR A 6 70.75 7.47 -10.71
C THR A 6 69.72 8.22 -9.86
N ILE A 7 70.07 9.31 -9.21
CA ILE A 7 69.15 10.14 -8.42
C ILE A 7 68.14 10.88 -9.35
N TYR A 8 68.60 11.43 -10.47
CA TYR A 8 67.72 12.06 -11.43
C TYR A 8 66.80 11.08 -12.14
N LEU A 9 67.26 9.86 -12.42
CA LEU A 9 66.46 8.83 -13.03
C LEU A 9 65.37 8.31 -12.07
N SER A 10 65.67 8.14 -10.79
CA SER A 10 64.69 7.75 -9.77
C SER A 10 63.66 8.87 -9.50
N LEU A 11 64.07 10.15 -9.53
CA LEU A 11 63.16 11.30 -9.40
C LEU A 11 62.19 11.40 -10.59
N LEU A 12 62.67 11.13 -11.81
CA LEU A 12 61.87 11.12 -13.02
C LEU A 12 60.81 10.00 -13.04
N ILE A 13 61.14 8.80 -12.51
CA ILE A 13 60.23 7.66 -12.38
C ILE A 13 59.13 7.98 -11.33
N VAL A 14 59.46 8.62 -10.22
CA VAL A 14 58.48 9.05 -9.22
C VAL A 14 57.57 10.12 -9.74
N LEU A 15 58.05 11.06 -10.53
CA LEU A 15 57.23 12.11 -11.19
C LEU A 15 56.27 11.55 -12.26
N MET A 16 56.68 10.47 -12.99
CA MET A 16 55.78 9.82 -13.97
C MET A 16 54.71 8.97 -13.28
N GLY A 17 54.93 8.48 -12.02
CA GLY A 17 53.93 7.74 -11.22
C GLY A 17 52.80 8.61 -10.64
N LEU A 18 52.96 9.96 -10.61
CA LEU A 18 51.96 10.89 -10.09
C LEU A 18 50.88 11.29 -11.13
N GLY A 19 51.07 10.93 -12.39
CA GLY A 19 50.06 11.08 -13.45
C GLY A 19 48.95 10.03 -13.37
N SER A 20 48.38 9.79 -12.19
CA SER A 20 47.23 8.90 -12.02
C SER A 20 46.03 9.43 -12.81
N CYS A 21 45.68 8.73 -13.88
CA CYS A 21 44.52 9.05 -14.69
C CYS A 21 43.26 9.02 -13.81
N LYS A 22 42.73 10.19 -13.45
CA LYS A 22 41.41 10.31 -12.77
C LYS A 22 40.29 9.53 -13.50
N LYS A 23 40.40 9.28 -14.80
CA LYS A 23 39.46 8.48 -15.59
C LYS A 23 39.47 7.00 -15.27
N PHE A 24 40.56 6.42 -14.69
CA PHE A 24 40.61 5.01 -14.33
C PHE A 24 39.84 4.71 -13.03
N LEU A 25 39.68 5.69 -12.16
CA LEU A 25 38.92 5.58 -10.91
C LEU A 25 37.44 5.94 -11.07
N GLN A 26 37.03 6.46 -12.22
CA GLN A 26 35.65 6.74 -12.59
C GLN A 26 35.11 5.67 -13.57
N GLN A 27 35.32 4.39 -13.28
CA GLN A 27 34.57 3.35 -13.96
C GLN A 27 33.12 3.41 -13.43
N GLU A 28 32.24 3.96 -14.24
CA GLU A 28 30.81 3.77 -14.04
C GLU A 28 30.54 2.25 -14.07
N PRO A 29 29.76 1.71 -13.12
CA PRO A 29 29.46 0.29 -13.10
C PRO A 29 28.86 -0.11 -14.45
N TYR A 30 29.46 -1.04 -15.15
CA TYR A 30 29.11 -1.50 -16.50
C TYR A 30 27.63 -1.94 -16.65
N ASN A 31 26.93 -2.11 -15.51
CA ASN A 31 25.55 -2.59 -15.43
C ASN A 31 24.55 -1.52 -14.95
N ARG A 32 24.92 -0.23 -14.89
CA ARG A 32 24.00 0.84 -14.49
C ARG A 32 23.99 1.92 -15.56
N LEU A 33 22.81 2.13 -16.15
CA LEU A 33 22.59 3.30 -17.02
C LEU A 33 22.69 4.57 -16.16
N SER A 34 23.40 5.57 -16.68
CA SER A 34 23.44 6.90 -16.02
C SER A 34 22.04 7.54 -16.07
N VAL A 35 21.78 8.48 -15.17
CA VAL A 35 20.53 9.26 -15.22
C VAL A 35 20.40 9.99 -16.56
N ASP A 36 21.51 10.45 -17.14
CA ASP A 36 21.51 11.15 -18.41
C ASP A 36 21.16 10.20 -19.59
N ASP A 37 21.58 8.95 -19.53
CA ASP A 37 21.19 7.94 -20.51
C ASP A 37 19.71 7.54 -20.42
N ILE A 38 19.19 7.46 -19.21
CA ILE A 38 17.78 7.10 -18.96
C ILE A 38 16.84 8.24 -19.42
N PHE A 39 17.17 9.50 -19.10
CA PHE A 39 16.29 10.64 -19.38
C PHE A 39 16.63 11.38 -20.68
N LYS A 40 17.38 10.74 -21.59
CA LYS A 40 17.61 11.27 -22.92
C LYS A 40 16.37 11.27 -23.80
N ASP A 41 15.43 10.32 -23.59
CA ASP A 41 14.23 10.13 -24.37
C ASP A 41 13.01 9.75 -23.54
N PHE A 42 11.83 9.81 -24.18
CA PHE A 42 10.54 9.49 -23.57
C PHE A 42 10.47 8.04 -23.06
N GLU A 43 11.04 7.10 -23.81
CA GLU A 43 10.94 5.68 -23.49
C GLU A 43 11.74 5.31 -22.24
N GLY A 44 12.93 5.89 -22.04
CA GLY A 44 13.73 5.71 -20.84
C GLY A 44 13.02 6.27 -19.59
N ALA A 45 12.43 7.46 -19.70
CA ALA A 45 11.63 8.05 -18.63
C ALA A 45 10.38 7.19 -18.31
N ARG A 46 9.67 6.73 -19.35
CA ARG A 46 8.50 5.84 -19.21
C ARG A 46 8.86 4.51 -18.55
N THR A 47 9.96 3.91 -18.94
CA THR A 47 10.46 2.64 -18.34
C THR A 47 10.79 2.82 -16.86
N THR A 48 11.38 3.96 -16.47
CA THR A 48 11.65 4.28 -15.06
C THR A 48 10.35 4.34 -14.26
N LEU A 49 9.32 4.95 -14.81
CA LEU A 49 8.02 5.08 -14.16
C LEU A 49 7.30 3.73 -14.06
N VAL A 50 7.32 2.91 -15.12
CA VAL A 50 6.80 1.54 -15.09
C VAL A 50 7.50 0.72 -14.01
N GLY A 51 8.82 0.88 -13.86
CA GLY A 51 9.56 0.24 -12.78
C GLY A 51 9.13 0.68 -11.37
N ALA A 52 8.60 1.91 -11.19
CA ALA A 52 8.01 2.31 -9.92
C ALA A 52 6.67 1.61 -9.65
N TYR A 53 5.84 1.39 -10.68
CA TYR A 53 4.64 0.56 -10.58
C TYR A 53 4.95 -0.91 -10.30
N ASP A 54 6.01 -1.45 -10.91
CA ASP A 54 6.42 -2.84 -10.68
C ASP A 54 6.87 -3.08 -9.24
N ASN A 55 7.53 -2.12 -8.61
CA ASN A 55 7.86 -2.19 -7.19
C ASN A 55 6.62 -2.39 -6.31
N LEU A 56 5.47 -1.81 -6.66
CA LEU A 56 4.23 -2.05 -5.90
C LEU A 56 3.78 -3.51 -5.98
N LYS A 57 4.16 -4.23 -7.03
CA LYS A 57 3.83 -5.65 -7.23
C LYS A 57 4.86 -6.60 -6.64
N ASP A 58 5.86 -6.09 -5.93
CA ASP A 58 6.84 -6.89 -5.21
C ASP A 58 6.19 -7.67 -4.06
N ALA A 59 6.73 -8.86 -3.76
CA ALA A 59 6.28 -9.68 -2.64
C ALA A 59 6.47 -8.98 -1.28
N ASN A 60 7.44 -8.09 -1.18
CA ASN A 60 7.69 -7.30 0.04
C ASN A 60 6.79 -6.06 0.14
N TYR A 61 5.97 -5.80 -0.89
CA TYR A 61 5.00 -4.72 -0.89
C TYR A 61 3.56 -5.29 -0.95
N TYR A 62 2.72 -4.87 -1.92
CA TYR A 62 1.30 -5.24 -1.99
C TYR A 62 1.03 -6.71 -2.31
N GLN A 63 1.98 -7.43 -2.96
CA GLN A 63 1.75 -8.84 -3.31
C GLN A 63 1.86 -9.79 -2.11
N ARG A 64 2.37 -9.35 -0.94
CA ARG A 64 2.34 -10.18 0.27
C ARG A 64 2.55 -9.37 1.55
N MET A 65 3.76 -8.85 1.79
CA MET A 65 4.18 -8.39 3.12
C MET A 65 3.33 -7.24 3.64
N PHE A 66 3.30 -6.13 2.92
CA PHE A 66 2.53 -4.96 3.33
C PHE A 66 1.03 -5.24 3.40
N ALA A 67 0.47 -5.99 2.44
CA ALA A 67 -0.97 -6.28 2.41
C ALA A 67 -1.42 -7.23 3.53
N LEU A 68 -0.57 -8.18 3.94
CA LEU A 68 -0.87 -9.12 5.03
C LEU A 68 -0.69 -8.49 6.41
N TYR A 69 0.34 -7.66 6.57
CA TYR A 69 0.73 -7.10 7.86
C TYR A 69 -0.44 -6.48 8.65
N PRO A 70 -1.26 -5.57 8.07
CA PRO A 70 -2.33 -4.93 8.85
C PRO A 70 -3.48 -5.86 9.23
N ASP A 71 -3.79 -6.85 8.41
CA ASP A 71 -4.87 -7.79 8.69
C ASP A 71 -4.43 -8.88 9.67
N LEU A 72 -3.17 -9.31 9.60
CA LEU A 72 -2.59 -10.25 10.55
C LEU A 72 -2.42 -9.61 11.94
N THR A 73 -1.80 -8.44 12.01
CA THR A 73 -1.61 -7.71 13.26
C THR A 73 -2.92 -7.14 13.81
N GLY A 74 -3.86 -6.76 12.93
CA GLY A 74 -5.20 -6.26 13.27
C GLY A 74 -6.24 -7.35 13.61
N GLY A 75 -5.86 -8.63 13.64
CA GLY A 75 -6.72 -9.70 14.12
C GLY A 75 -7.81 -10.17 13.15
N ASN A 76 -7.70 -9.89 11.85
CA ASN A 76 -8.54 -10.49 10.82
C ASN A 76 -8.01 -11.87 10.37
N ILE A 77 -6.71 -12.07 10.51
CA ILE A 77 -5.98 -13.27 10.12
C ILE A 77 -5.38 -13.92 11.38
N LYS A 78 -5.38 -15.26 11.40
CA LYS A 78 -4.62 -16.08 12.33
C LYS A 78 -3.77 -17.09 11.56
N TYR A 79 -2.76 -17.64 12.22
CA TYR A 79 -2.03 -18.76 11.66
C TYR A 79 -2.89 -20.02 11.67
N ALA A 80 -2.84 -20.78 10.58
CA ALA A 80 -3.41 -22.09 10.47
C ALA A 80 -2.35 -23.14 10.78
N ARG A 81 -2.72 -24.26 11.42
CA ARG A 81 -1.89 -25.41 11.76
C ARG A 81 -0.83 -25.13 12.83
N SER A 82 0.15 -24.30 12.55
CA SER A 82 1.22 -23.87 13.46
C SER A 82 1.61 -22.45 13.18
N LEU A 83 2.29 -21.79 14.13
CA LEU A 83 2.87 -20.48 13.92
C LEU A 83 3.93 -20.55 12.80
N SER A 84 3.76 -19.73 11.78
CA SER A 84 4.78 -19.51 10.77
C SER A 84 5.78 -18.47 11.28
N PRO A 85 7.09 -18.58 10.95
CA PRO A 85 8.04 -17.52 11.27
C PRO A 85 7.75 -16.20 10.54
N PHE A 86 6.99 -16.24 9.43
CA PHE A 86 6.68 -15.07 8.62
C PHE A 86 5.76 -14.09 9.37
N LEU A 87 6.22 -12.87 9.62
CA LEU A 87 5.57 -11.81 10.40
C LEU A 87 5.19 -12.23 11.85
N LEU A 88 5.89 -13.17 12.43
CA LEU A 88 5.58 -13.68 13.78
C LEU A 88 5.91 -12.65 14.87
N ALA A 89 7.02 -11.92 14.73
CA ALA A 89 7.36 -10.86 15.67
C ALA A 89 6.35 -9.71 15.59
N SER A 90 5.93 -9.32 14.39
CA SER A 90 4.87 -8.34 14.17
C SER A 90 3.52 -8.81 14.76
N TYR A 91 3.14 -10.06 14.52
CA TYR A 91 1.92 -10.64 15.11
C TYR A 91 1.91 -10.59 16.64
N ASN A 92 3.06 -10.80 17.27
CA ASN A 92 3.24 -10.79 18.72
C ASN A 92 3.61 -9.40 19.29
N PHE A 93 3.64 -8.34 18.47
CA PHE A 93 4.06 -6.99 18.87
C PHE A 93 5.47 -6.97 19.50
N LYS A 94 6.38 -7.77 18.94
CA LYS A 94 7.78 -7.93 19.36
C LYS A 94 8.78 -7.58 18.26
N ASN A 95 8.33 -6.90 17.21
CA ASN A 95 9.21 -6.46 16.14
C ASN A 95 10.20 -5.41 16.65
N THR A 96 11.40 -5.37 16.09
CA THR A 96 12.49 -4.52 16.58
C THR A 96 12.78 -3.39 15.60
N ASN A 97 13.54 -2.38 16.04
CA ASN A 97 14.06 -1.33 15.17
C ASN A 97 15.42 -1.68 14.52
N ASP A 98 15.99 -2.82 14.83
CA ASP A 98 17.24 -3.28 14.21
C ASP A 98 16.96 -3.76 12.78
N VAL A 99 17.69 -3.20 11.82
CA VAL A 99 17.60 -3.55 10.39
C VAL A 99 17.75 -5.05 10.15
N ALA A 100 18.60 -5.74 10.93
CA ALA A 100 18.85 -7.17 10.75
C ALA A 100 17.69 -8.07 11.22
N THR A 101 16.82 -7.57 12.09
CA THR A 101 15.75 -8.35 12.74
C THR A 101 14.35 -7.78 12.56
N ASN A 102 14.23 -6.60 11.94
CA ASN A 102 12.93 -6.00 11.63
C ASN A 102 12.26 -6.74 10.46
N GLU A 103 11.10 -7.34 10.70
CA GLU A 103 10.38 -8.11 9.69
C GLU A 103 9.84 -7.29 8.51
N MET A 104 9.74 -5.95 8.67
CA MET A 104 9.25 -5.05 7.62
C MET A 104 10.38 -4.29 6.91
N VAL A 105 11.64 -4.69 7.08
CA VAL A 105 12.79 -4.00 6.48
C VAL A 105 12.77 -4.06 4.96
N ASP A 106 12.38 -5.18 4.37
CA ASP A 106 12.31 -5.32 2.92
C ASP A 106 11.20 -4.45 2.33
N PHE A 107 10.06 -4.33 3.04
CA PHE A 107 9.03 -3.36 2.67
C PHE A 107 9.57 -1.91 2.74
N PHE A 108 10.31 -1.57 3.79
CA PHE A 108 10.93 -0.25 3.93
C PHE A 108 11.84 0.06 2.74
N GLN A 109 12.69 -0.89 2.34
CA GLN A 109 13.63 -0.72 1.24
C GLN A 109 12.92 -0.56 -0.12
N ILE A 110 11.94 -1.42 -0.44
CA ILE A 110 11.23 -1.35 -1.72
C ILE A 110 10.37 -0.08 -1.84
N ALA A 111 9.81 0.40 -0.73
CA ALA A 111 9.06 1.65 -0.69
C ALA A 111 9.97 2.86 -1.00
N TYR A 112 11.17 2.93 -0.38
CA TYR A 112 12.13 3.98 -0.71
C TYR A 112 12.72 3.84 -2.12
N ASN A 113 12.87 2.64 -2.65
CA ASN A 113 13.24 2.45 -4.05
C ASN A 113 12.16 3.00 -5.00
N THR A 114 10.89 2.80 -4.67
CA THR A 114 9.77 3.40 -5.42
C THR A 114 9.86 4.93 -5.40
N ILE A 115 10.07 5.51 -4.22
CA ILE A 115 10.26 6.96 -4.05
C ILE A 115 11.44 7.47 -4.86
N TYR A 116 12.58 6.74 -4.84
CA TYR A 116 13.76 7.09 -5.63
C TYR A 116 13.45 7.19 -7.13
N ARG A 117 12.73 6.20 -7.68
CA ARG A 117 12.31 6.20 -9.10
C ARG A 117 11.38 7.39 -9.40
N CYS A 118 10.41 7.67 -8.52
CA CYS A 118 9.53 8.82 -8.66
C CYS A 118 10.29 10.14 -8.63
N ASN A 119 11.24 10.30 -7.71
CA ASN A 119 12.08 11.51 -7.65
C ASN A 119 12.92 11.71 -8.91
N ASN A 120 13.40 10.63 -9.54
CA ASN A 120 14.10 10.75 -10.82
C ASN A 120 13.18 11.35 -11.90
N ILE A 121 11.93 10.87 -12.02
CA ILE A 121 10.95 11.47 -12.95
C ILE A 121 10.75 12.96 -12.62
N LEU A 122 10.48 13.28 -11.35
CA LEU A 122 10.18 14.65 -10.93
C LEU A 122 11.36 15.63 -11.18
N ASN A 123 12.60 15.14 -11.07
CA ASN A 123 13.79 15.95 -11.23
C ASN A 123 14.23 16.09 -12.71
N TYR A 124 14.00 15.06 -13.53
CA TYR A 124 14.68 14.96 -14.82
C TYR A 124 13.76 14.93 -16.04
N ILE A 125 12.43 14.80 -15.88
CA ILE A 125 11.49 14.71 -17.02
C ILE A 125 11.59 15.92 -17.99
N ASN A 126 11.97 17.07 -17.50
CA ASN A 126 12.12 18.28 -18.35
C ASN A 126 13.28 18.18 -19.35
N ARG A 127 14.23 17.26 -19.14
CA ARG A 127 15.34 17.00 -20.08
C ARG A 127 14.87 16.23 -21.31
N VAL A 128 13.79 15.47 -21.19
CA VAL A 128 13.21 14.68 -22.29
C VAL A 128 12.59 15.63 -23.32
N THR A 129 13.13 15.62 -24.54
CA THR A 129 12.73 16.55 -25.61
C THR A 129 11.69 16.00 -26.57
N ASP A 130 11.60 14.67 -26.69
CA ASP A 130 10.69 13.93 -27.59
C ASP A 130 9.30 13.62 -26.98
N ALA A 131 9.03 14.07 -25.76
CA ALA A 131 7.73 13.97 -25.11
C ALA A 131 6.94 15.28 -25.20
N THR A 132 5.65 15.17 -25.51
CA THR A 132 4.73 16.31 -25.43
C THR A 132 4.52 16.75 -23.97
N GLN A 133 4.08 18.00 -23.76
CA GLN A 133 3.80 18.50 -22.42
C GLN A 133 2.70 17.68 -21.72
N PHE A 134 1.69 17.22 -22.43
CA PHE A 134 0.62 16.37 -21.89
C PHE A 134 1.14 15.00 -21.42
N GLN A 135 2.12 14.41 -22.13
CA GLN A 135 2.79 13.18 -21.72
C GLN A 135 3.68 13.42 -20.49
N LYS A 136 4.43 14.52 -20.45
CA LYS A 136 5.23 14.92 -19.27
C LYS A 136 4.32 15.14 -18.05
N ASN A 137 3.18 15.82 -18.22
CA ASN A 137 2.22 16.03 -17.16
C ASN A 137 1.69 14.69 -16.61
N ARG A 138 1.46 13.71 -17.47
CA ARG A 138 1.06 12.38 -17.04
C ARG A 138 2.13 11.69 -16.19
N MET A 139 3.39 11.74 -16.61
CA MET A 139 4.51 11.17 -15.85
C MET A 139 4.71 11.85 -14.52
N LEU A 140 4.62 13.17 -14.48
CA LEU A 140 4.70 13.95 -13.24
C LEU A 140 3.55 13.60 -12.29
N ALA A 141 2.32 13.50 -12.79
CA ALA A 141 1.14 13.13 -12.00
C ALA A 141 1.30 11.76 -11.36
N ASP A 142 1.69 10.77 -12.16
CA ASP A 142 1.94 9.41 -11.66
C ASP A 142 3.08 9.38 -10.64
N ALA A 143 4.18 10.09 -10.88
CA ALA A 143 5.32 10.14 -9.98
C ALA A 143 4.96 10.79 -8.63
N TYR A 144 4.22 11.90 -8.63
CA TYR A 144 3.71 12.51 -7.40
C TYR A 144 2.79 11.56 -6.64
N ALA A 145 1.82 10.94 -7.32
CA ALA A 145 0.86 10.04 -6.68
C ALA A 145 1.53 8.76 -6.13
N LEU A 146 2.47 8.14 -6.86
CA LEU A 146 3.23 6.98 -6.39
C LEU A 146 4.14 7.33 -5.22
N ARG A 147 4.81 8.49 -5.26
CA ARG A 147 5.64 8.97 -4.16
C ARG A 147 4.82 9.18 -2.89
N ALA A 148 3.66 9.80 -3.04
CA ALA A 148 2.72 9.98 -1.93
C ALA A 148 2.21 8.63 -1.40
N LEU A 149 1.83 7.68 -2.27
CA LEU A 149 1.38 6.35 -1.86
C LEU A 149 2.45 5.63 -1.04
N ALA A 150 3.70 5.59 -1.52
CA ALA A 150 4.78 4.89 -0.84
C ALA A 150 5.11 5.53 0.53
N HIS A 151 5.17 6.86 0.62
CA HIS A 151 5.38 7.53 1.91
C HIS A 151 4.18 7.35 2.86
N PHE A 152 2.95 7.35 2.34
CA PHE A 152 1.76 7.12 3.17
C PHE A 152 1.72 5.70 3.73
N ASP A 153 2.08 4.71 2.93
CA ASP A 153 2.17 3.32 3.40
C ASP A 153 3.24 3.17 4.50
N MET A 154 4.39 3.81 4.30
CA MET A 154 5.46 3.79 5.30
C MET A 154 5.09 4.51 6.60
N VAL A 155 4.48 5.69 6.53
CA VAL A 155 4.11 6.43 7.77
C VAL A 155 3.07 5.66 8.58
N ARG A 156 2.17 4.91 7.93
CA ARG A 156 1.19 4.06 8.62
C ARG A 156 1.81 2.86 9.32
N VAL A 157 2.91 2.32 8.79
CA VAL A 157 3.61 1.16 9.38
C VAL A 157 4.60 1.60 10.46
N PHE A 158 5.39 2.65 10.21
CA PHE A 158 6.58 2.98 10.99
C PHE A 158 6.44 4.23 11.89
N ALA A 159 5.28 4.88 11.87
CA ALA A 159 5.01 6.01 12.76
C ALA A 159 3.69 5.83 13.53
N LEU A 160 3.54 6.61 14.59
CA LEU A 160 2.29 6.65 15.34
C LEU A 160 1.20 7.39 14.54
N PRO A 161 -0.10 7.10 14.78
CA PRO A 161 -1.19 7.74 14.03
C PRO A 161 -1.19 9.26 14.13
N TYR A 162 -1.69 9.94 13.10
CA TYR A 162 -1.75 11.41 13.05
C TYR A 162 -2.36 12.05 14.29
N ASN A 163 -3.40 11.45 14.85
CA ASN A 163 -4.11 11.93 16.04
C ASN A 163 -3.51 11.46 17.37
N TYR A 164 -2.26 10.95 17.39
CA TYR A 164 -1.60 10.48 18.61
C TYR A 164 -1.22 11.66 19.52
N THR A 165 -0.59 12.70 18.98
CA THR A 165 -0.34 13.95 19.72
C THR A 165 -1.16 15.10 19.13
N ALA A 166 -1.44 16.12 19.93
CA ALA A 166 -2.04 17.34 19.44
C ALA A 166 -1.15 17.96 18.35
N GLY A 167 -1.72 18.23 17.17
CA GLY A 167 -1.00 18.79 16.02
C GLY A 167 -0.03 17.83 15.35
N ALA A 168 -0.03 16.53 15.67
CA ALA A 168 0.79 15.49 15.04
C ALA A 168 2.30 15.81 15.03
N THR A 169 2.82 16.38 16.12
CA THR A 169 4.21 16.86 16.28
C THR A 169 5.21 15.74 16.56
N HIS A 170 4.75 14.54 16.85
CA HIS A 170 5.61 13.38 17.09
C HIS A 170 6.34 12.94 15.82
N THR A 171 7.42 12.17 16.05
CA THR A 171 8.32 11.69 14.99
C THR A 171 7.59 10.82 13.96
N GLY A 172 7.75 11.14 12.70
CA GLY A 172 7.26 10.40 11.55
C GLY A 172 8.37 9.62 10.84
N ILE A 173 8.48 9.81 9.54
CA ILE A 173 9.47 9.17 8.67
C ILE A 173 10.25 10.24 7.91
N VAL A 174 11.37 9.83 7.28
CA VAL A 174 12.08 10.71 6.35
C VAL A 174 11.24 10.88 5.08
N TYR A 175 10.75 12.10 4.83
CA TYR A 175 10.04 12.41 3.58
C TYR A 175 11.04 12.84 2.50
N ARG A 176 11.32 11.95 1.57
CA ARG A 176 12.38 12.14 0.56
C ARG A 176 11.84 12.82 -0.69
N LYS A 177 12.21 14.08 -0.90
CA LYS A 177 11.84 14.87 -2.10
C LYS A 177 12.90 14.87 -3.20
N LYS A 178 14.15 14.56 -2.85
CA LYS A 178 15.29 14.50 -3.77
C LYS A 178 16.03 13.20 -3.52
N ASN A 179 16.77 12.75 -4.52
CA ASN A 179 17.67 11.63 -4.36
C ASN A 179 19.02 12.12 -3.83
N ASP A 180 19.51 11.44 -2.81
CA ASP A 180 20.89 11.51 -2.37
C ASP A 180 21.69 10.42 -3.08
N ASP A 181 23.00 10.40 -2.95
CA ASP A 181 23.86 9.40 -3.62
C ASP A 181 23.68 7.96 -3.09
N GLY A 182 22.82 7.75 -2.10
CA GLY A 182 22.52 6.46 -1.49
C GLY A 182 21.09 5.96 -1.74
N THR A 183 20.89 4.66 -1.60
CA THR A 183 19.58 4.00 -1.73
C THR A 183 18.71 4.13 -0.48
N LEU A 184 19.31 4.38 0.67
CA LEU A 184 18.59 4.60 1.94
C LEU A 184 18.53 6.08 2.27
N PRO A 185 17.43 6.54 2.90
CA PRO A 185 17.29 7.95 3.24
C PRO A 185 18.31 8.36 4.30
N VAL A 186 19.09 9.39 3.97
CA VAL A 186 19.95 10.09 4.93
C VAL A 186 19.17 11.30 5.42
N GLY A 187 19.13 11.51 6.73
CA GLY A 187 18.51 12.67 7.37
C GLY A 187 17.56 12.31 8.50
N ASP A 188 17.18 13.35 9.23
CA ASP A 188 16.25 13.22 10.35
C ASP A 188 14.81 12.99 9.86
N PRO A 189 14.03 12.19 10.57
CA PRO A 189 12.62 12.02 10.25
C PRO A 189 11.86 13.33 10.47
N ALA A 190 10.99 13.67 9.53
CA ALA A 190 10.03 14.74 9.70
C ALA A 190 8.99 14.38 10.77
N SER A 191 8.32 15.36 11.33
CA SER A 191 7.14 15.13 12.16
C SER A 191 6.03 14.47 11.33
N VAL A 192 5.12 13.75 11.97
CA VAL A 192 3.97 13.15 11.26
C VAL A 192 3.16 14.24 10.56
N LYS A 193 2.99 15.43 11.17
CA LYS A 193 2.33 16.56 10.53
C LYS A 193 2.99 16.94 9.19
N GLU A 194 4.30 17.15 9.19
CA GLU A 194 5.05 17.53 7.98
C GLU A 194 4.97 16.45 6.91
N VAL A 195 5.05 15.16 7.30
CA VAL A 195 4.84 14.05 6.35
C VAL A 195 3.48 14.16 5.68
N TYR A 196 2.40 14.32 6.45
CA TYR A 196 1.04 14.42 5.89
C TYR A 196 0.81 15.71 5.09
N ASP A 197 1.46 16.81 5.43
CA ASP A 197 1.41 18.03 4.64
C ASP A 197 2.09 17.84 3.28
N HIS A 198 3.22 17.12 3.24
CA HIS A 198 3.88 16.76 1.99
C HIS A 198 3.06 15.78 1.14
N LEU A 199 2.42 14.76 1.77
CA LEU A 199 1.51 13.85 1.09
C LEU A 199 0.37 14.62 0.41
N THR A 200 -0.21 15.56 1.13
CA THR A 200 -1.30 16.41 0.63
C THR A 200 -0.84 17.24 -0.57
N SER A 201 0.32 17.90 -0.47
CA SER A 201 0.90 18.72 -1.54
C SER A 201 1.21 17.92 -2.80
N ASP A 202 1.79 16.71 -2.65
CA ASP A 202 2.08 15.83 -3.78
C ASP A 202 0.79 15.40 -4.49
N LEU A 203 -0.25 15.04 -3.72
CA LEU A 203 -1.52 14.57 -4.28
C LEU A 203 -2.32 15.70 -4.93
N ASP A 204 -2.30 16.90 -4.37
CA ASP A 204 -2.90 18.07 -5.01
C ASP A 204 -2.22 18.38 -6.35
N SER A 205 -0.87 18.29 -6.39
CA SER A 205 -0.11 18.43 -7.63
C SER A 205 -0.47 17.36 -8.66
N ALA A 206 -0.57 16.10 -8.22
CA ALA A 206 -0.95 15.00 -9.09
C ALA A 206 -2.35 15.21 -9.70
N ILE A 207 -3.34 15.57 -8.88
CA ILE A 207 -4.73 15.80 -9.33
C ILE A 207 -4.77 16.93 -10.36
N ALA A 208 -4.07 18.03 -10.13
CA ALA A 208 -4.02 19.15 -11.06
C ALA A 208 -3.39 18.75 -12.41
N LEU A 209 -2.32 17.96 -12.39
CA LEU A 209 -1.63 17.50 -13.59
C LEU A 209 -2.44 16.47 -14.38
N TYR A 210 -3.20 15.59 -13.73
CA TYR A 210 -4.08 14.64 -14.43
C TYR A 210 -5.12 15.32 -15.31
N ASN A 211 -5.62 16.49 -14.95
CA ASN A 211 -6.57 17.25 -15.74
C ASN A 211 -5.99 17.72 -17.10
N ASN A 212 -4.66 17.82 -17.19
CA ASN A 212 -3.93 18.26 -18.37
C ASN A 212 -2.95 17.20 -18.87
N SER A 213 -3.37 15.94 -18.89
CA SER A 213 -2.52 14.81 -19.26
C SER A 213 -3.20 13.89 -20.27
N VAL A 214 -2.39 13.05 -20.94
CA VAL A 214 -2.86 12.01 -21.86
C VAL A 214 -2.33 10.65 -21.42
N PRO A 215 -3.05 9.55 -21.69
CA PRO A 215 -2.52 8.21 -21.43
C PRO A 215 -1.18 7.97 -22.15
N ILE A 216 -0.23 7.35 -21.43
CA ILE A 216 1.13 7.04 -21.94
C ILE A 216 1.44 5.55 -21.93
N TYR A 217 0.52 4.73 -21.45
CA TYR A 217 0.70 3.29 -21.35
C TYR A 217 -0.12 2.58 -22.43
N ALA A 218 0.53 1.65 -23.12
CA ALA A 218 -0.14 0.75 -24.04
C ALA A 218 -0.60 -0.49 -23.24
N GLY A 219 -1.87 -0.88 -23.40
CA GLY A 219 -2.45 -2.06 -22.77
C GLY A 219 -2.83 -1.84 -21.30
N GLY A 220 -3.51 -2.82 -20.74
CA GLY A 220 -4.11 -2.74 -19.42
C GLY A 220 -5.53 -2.14 -19.47
N SER A 221 -6.31 -2.33 -18.39
CA SER A 221 -7.56 -1.58 -18.18
C SER A 221 -7.24 -0.22 -17.56
N ALA A 222 -8.18 0.72 -17.69
CA ALA A 222 -8.00 2.09 -17.19
C ALA A 222 -7.68 2.15 -15.68
N ASN A 223 -8.08 1.13 -14.91
CA ASN A 223 -7.85 1.04 -13.46
C ASN A 223 -6.55 0.32 -13.04
N THR A 224 -5.71 -0.11 -13.99
CA THR A 224 -4.38 -0.68 -13.69
C THR A 224 -3.28 0.37 -13.61
N TRP A 225 -3.58 1.58 -13.98
CA TRP A 225 -2.73 2.75 -13.86
C TRP A 225 -3.42 3.80 -13.00
N LEU A 226 -2.64 4.60 -12.29
CA LEU A 226 -3.19 5.71 -11.52
C LEU A 226 -3.93 6.70 -12.43
N SER A 227 -4.90 7.37 -11.87
CA SER A 227 -5.74 8.36 -12.54
C SER A 227 -6.06 9.51 -11.59
N GLY A 228 -6.69 10.57 -12.09
CA GLY A 228 -7.16 11.65 -11.24
C GLY A 228 -8.08 11.15 -10.11
N ASN A 229 -8.97 10.20 -10.40
CA ASN A 229 -9.81 9.58 -9.35
C ASN A 229 -9.04 8.69 -8.40
N ALA A 230 -7.98 8.00 -8.85
CA ALA A 230 -7.11 7.23 -7.97
C ALA A 230 -6.31 8.14 -7.03
N ALA A 231 -5.79 9.27 -7.54
CA ALA A 231 -5.13 10.28 -6.71
C ALA A 231 -6.11 10.92 -5.70
N LYS A 232 -7.37 11.20 -6.11
CA LYS A 232 -8.43 11.65 -5.18
C LYS A 232 -8.76 10.60 -4.12
N ALA A 233 -8.81 9.31 -4.47
CA ALA A 233 -9.06 8.23 -3.52
C ALA A 233 -7.92 8.08 -2.50
N LEU A 234 -6.67 8.24 -2.92
CA LEU A 234 -5.53 8.28 -2.01
C LEU A 234 -5.60 9.52 -1.10
N LEU A 235 -5.87 10.69 -1.65
CA LEU A 235 -5.98 11.92 -0.86
C LEU A 235 -7.16 11.86 0.13
N MET A 236 -8.28 11.26 -0.26
CA MET A 236 -9.40 10.97 0.63
C MET A 236 -8.96 10.05 1.79
N ARG A 237 -8.20 9.00 1.51
CA ARG A 237 -7.67 8.10 2.56
C ARG A 237 -6.67 8.83 3.46
N VAL A 238 -5.77 9.65 2.92
CA VAL A 238 -4.86 10.51 3.72
C VAL A 238 -5.67 11.45 4.61
N SER A 239 -6.70 12.11 4.06
CA SER A 239 -7.57 13.02 4.82
C SER A 239 -8.38 12.30 5.91
N LEU A 240 -8.80 11.05 5.66
CA LEU A 240 -9.47 10.20 6.67
C LEU A 240 -8.56 9.96 7.88
N TYR A 241 -7.27 9.74 7.66
CA TYR A 241 -6.28 9.52 8.72
C TYR A 241 -5.90 10.82 9.44
N LYS A 242 -6.04 11.99 8.76
CA LYS A 242 -5.89 13.32 9.36
C LYS A 242 -7.13 13.77 10.15
N GLU A 243 -8.24 13.04 10.02
CA GLU A 243 -9.56 13.45 10.53
C GLU A 243 -10.08 14.75 9.87
N ASP A 244 -9.65 15.04 8.63
CA ASP A 244 -10.16 16.14 7.80
C ASP A 244 -11.47 15.71 7.12
N TRP A 245 -12.53 15.66 7.92
CA TRP A 245 -13.83 15.11 7.51
C TRP A 245 -14.45 15.85 6.34
N GLN A 246 -14.25 17.17 6.27
CA GLN A 246 -14.77 17.98 5.15
C GLN A 246 -14.11 17.54 3.85
N ARG A 247 -12.80 17.39 3.83
CA ARG A 247 -12.06 16.98 2.63
C ARG A 247 -12.39 15.54 2.22
N VAL A 248 -12.55 14.62 3.19
CA VAL A 248 -13.03 13.26 2.92
C VAL A 248 -14.37 13.27 2.21
N ASN A 249 -15.35 14.01 2.73
CA ASN A 249 -16.69 14.10 2.14
C ASN A 249 -16.66 14.69 0.73
N THR A 250 -15.89 15.76 0.51
CA THR A 250 -15.75 16.40 -0.81
C THR A 250 -15.17 15.43 -1.84
N LEU A 251 -13.98 14.84 -1.56
CA LEU A 251 -13.30 13.95 -2.49
C LEU A 251 -14.11 12.67 -2.78
N ALA A 252 -14.71 12.08 -1.74
CA ALA A 252 -15.55 10.90 -1.89
C ALA A 252 -16.78 11.21 -2.76
N SER A 253 -17.42 12.37 -2.57
CA SER A 253 -18.57 12.81 -3.36
C SER A 253 -18.21 13.04 -4.83
N GLU A 254 -17.04 13.62 -5.11
CA GLU A 254 -16.54 13.80 -6.48
C GLU A 254 -16.29 12.45 -7.18
N ILE A 255 -15.67 11.48 -6.48
CA ILE A 255 -15.42 10.15 -7.03
C ILE A 255 -16.76 9.45 -7.33
N ILE A 256 -17.72 9.48 -6.41
CA ILE A 256 -19.03 8.88 -6.59
C ILE A 256 -19.79 9.56 -7.74
N ALA A 257 -19.78 10.89 -7.82
CA ALA A 257 -20.44 11.66 -8.85
C ALA A 257 -19.83 11.46 -10.25
N SER A 258 -18.59 10.98 -10.35
CA SER A 258 -17.99 10.65 -11.64
C SER A 258 -18.70 9.51 -12.37
N ASN A 259 -19.48 8.69 -11.69
CA ASN A 259 -20.19 7.51 -12.20
C ASN A 259 -19.31 6.50 -12.95
N GLN A 260 -17.99 6.55 -12.72
CA GLN A 260 -17.04 5.64 -13.37
C GLN A 260 -16.93 4.29 -12.64
N TYR A 261 -17.36 4.22 -11.39
CA TYR A 261 -17.21 3.04 -10.53
C TYR A 261 -18.56 2.67 -9.91
N ASN A 262 -18.86 1.38 -9.88
CA ASN A 262 -20.11 0.87 -9.37
C ASN A 262 -19.89 -0.28 -8.41
N LEU A 263 -20.73 -0.41 -7.39
CA LEU A 263 -20.75 -1.57 -6.53
C LEU A 263 -21.16 -2.80 -7.35
N ILE A 264 -20.40 -3.87 -7.23
CA ILE A 264 -20.73 -5.17 -7.81
C ILE A 264 -21.99 -5.70 -7.13
N SER A 265 -22.90 -6.29 -7.91
CA SER A 265 -24.15 -6.84 -7.38
C SER A 265 -23.90 -7.95 -6.34
N ASN A 266 -24.85 -8.18 -5.45
CA ASN A 266 -24.81 -9.25 -4.47
C ASN A 266 -24.47 -10.61 -5.13
N SER A 267 -25.18 -10.98 -6.19
CA SER A 267 -25.01 -12.25 -6.90
C SER A 267 -23.63 -12.42 -7.57
N SER A 268 -22.98 -11.33 -7.97
CA SER A 268 -21.70 -11.37 -8.67
C SER A 268 -20.50 -11.11 -7.74
N TYR A 269 -20.74 -10.74 -6.48
CA TYR A 269 -19.66 -10.30 -5.57
C TYR A 269 -18.59 -11.36 -5.34
N ALA A 270 -18.98 -12.57 -4.98
CA ALA A 270 -18.03 -13.66 -4.73
C ALA A 270 -17.24 -14.02 -5.99
N GLU A 271 -17.91 -14.02 -7.16
CA GLU A 271 -17.27 -14.33 -8.44
C GLU A 271 -16.27 -13.25 -8.86
N SER A 272 -16.53 -11.98 -8.54
CA SER A 272 -15.62 -10.87 -8.87
C SER A 272 -14.24 -10.98 -8.20
N TRP A 273 -14.16 -11.71 -7.09
CA TRP A 273 -12.90 -12.01 -6.40
C TRP A 273 -12.24 -13.29 -6.93
N ARG A 274 -13.01 -14.21 -7.49
CA ARG A 274 -12.54 -15.52 -8.00
C ARG A 274 -12.02 -15.44 -9.43
N ARG A 275 -12.20 -14.33 -10.13
CA ARG A 275 -11.84 -14.24 -11.54
C ARG A 275 -10.38 -14.54 -11.77
N LYS A 276 -10.17 -15.67 -12.46
CA LYS A 276 -8.92 -16.05 -13.11
C LYS A 276 -8.91 -15.35 -14.47
N THR A 277 -8.30 -14.21 -14.58
CA THR A 277 -8.24 -13.57 -15.91
C THR A 277 -6.80 -13.29 -16.28
N SER A 278 -6.40 -13.86 -17.39
CA SER A 278 -5.19 -13.51 -18.11
C SER A 278 -5.28 -12.14 -18.80
N GLY A 279 -6.31 -11.36 -18.54
CA GLY A 279 -6.54 -10.04 -19.10
C GLY A 279 -7.12 -9.07 -18.09
N PRO A 280 -7.00 -7.76 -18.34
CA PRO A 280 -7.59 -6.73 -17.50
C PRO A 280 -9.11 -6.79 -17.60
N SER A 281 -9.77 -7.63 -16.78
CA SER A 281 -11.21 -7.55 -16.65
C SER A 281 -11.56 -6.25 -15.95
N MET A 282 -12.55 -5.54 -16.49
CA MET A 282 -13.07 -4.34 -15.84
C MET A 282 -13.72 -4.76 -14.51
N ASP A 283 -12.99 -4.63 -13.43
CA ASP A 283 -13.55 -4.69 -12.10
C ASP A 283 -14.22 -3.35 -11.83
N MET A 284 -15.55 -3.35 -11.84
CA MET A 284 -16.36 -2.14 -11.74
C MET A 284 -16.19 -1.41 -10.39
N GLU A 285 -15.72 -2.09 -9.35
CA GLU A 285 -15.44 -1.45 -8.06
C GLU A 285 -14.04 -0.85 -7.99
N ALA A 286 -13.06 -1.37 -8.76
CA ALA A 286 -11.67 -0.97 -8.62
C ALA A 286 -11.42 0.42 -9.21
N ILE A 287 -10.93 1.34 -8.39
CA ILE A 287 -10.44 2.66 -8.79
C ILE A 287 -8.98 2.56 -9.22
N PHE A 288 -8.19 1.79 -8.47
CA PHE A 288 -6.83 1.42 -8.81
C PHE A 288 -6.54 0.01 -8.31
N MET A 289 -6.00 -0.82 -9.19
CA MET A 289 -5.58 -2.18 -8.86
C MET A 289 -4.23 -2.52 -9.46
N LEU A 290 -3.48 -3.33 -8.77
CA LEU A 290 -2.23 -3.89 -9.27
C LEU A 290 -2.58 -5.16 -10.04
N PHE A 291 -2.29 -5.13 -11.33
CA PHE A 291 -2.53 -6.25 -12.23
C PHE A 291 -1.34 -7.21 -12.19
N SER A 292 -1.59 -8.45 -11.82
CA SER A 292 -0.59 -9.51 -11.81
C SER A 292 -0.73 -10.38 -13.07
N ARG A 293 0.40 -10.73 -13.67
CA ARG A 293 0.47 -11.60 -14.87
C ARG A 293 0.99 -12.98 -14.48
N ILE A 294 0.39 -14.01 -15.03
CA ILE A 294 0.78 -15.42 -14.80
C ILE A 294 2.20 -15.69 -15.31
N ASP A 295 2.56 -15.07 -16.42
CA ASP A 295 3.85 -15.26 -17.11
C ASP A 295 5.03 -14.51 -16.46
N GLN A 296 4.78 -13.71 -15.41
CA GLN A 296 5.84 -12.95 -14.73
C GLN A 296 6.34 -13.58 -13.43
N ASN A 297 5.91 -14.81 -13.12
CA ASN A 297 6.29 -15.53 -11.89
C ASN A 297 6.20 -14.68 -10.60
N GLN A 298 5.22 -13.78 -10.55
CA GLN A 298 5.00 -12.92 -9.40
C GLN A 298 4.40 -13.75 -8.28
N ALA A 299 4.90 -13.58 -7.04
CA ALA A 299 4.34 -14.23 -5.87
C ALA A 299 2.84 -13.90 -5.78
N ALA A 300 2.00 -14.94 -5.83
CA ALA A 300 0.57 -14.74 -5.74
C ALA A 300 0.20 -14.44 -4.29
N PHE A 301 -0.46 -13.30 -4.06
CA PHE A 301 -0.97 -12.95 -2.73
C PHE A 301 -1.84 -14.06 -2.15
N GLY A 302 -2.61 -14.73 -3.01
CA GLY A 302 -3.46 -15.86 -2.66
C GLY A 302 -2.73 -17.08 -2.12
N ASP A 303 -1.44 -17.27 -2.38
CA ASP A 303 -0.69 -18.44 -1.91
C ASP A 303 -0.65 -18.54 -0.39
N ASN A 304 -0.73 -17.40 0.31
CA ASN A 304 -0.80 -17.38 1.77
C ASN A 304 -2.09 -18.01 2.32
N PHE A 305 -3.15 -18.02 1.52
CA PHE A 305 -4.47 -18.53 1.87
C PHE A 305 -4.82 -19.81 1.13
N ASN A 306 -3.98 -20.27 0.21
CA ASN A 306 -4.30 -21.40 -0.66
C ASN A 306 -4.14 -22.72 0.06
N VAL A 307 -5.16 -23.56 -0.08
CA VAL A 307 -5.20 -24.94 0.45
C VAL A 307 -5.35 -26.00 -0.66
N ALA A 308 -5.25 -25.61 -1.93
CA ALA A 308 -5.20 -26.55 -3.03
C ALA A 308 -3.85 -27.29 -3.06
N ASN A 309 -3.86 -28.57 -3.39
CA ASN A 309 -2.67 -29.42 -3.57
C ASN A 309 -1.80 -29.69 -2.31
N ASN A 310 -2.37 -29.67 -1.10
CA ASN A 310 -1.63 -29.90 0.16
C ASN A 310 -0.50 -28.89 0.46
N VAL A 311 -0.42 -27.78 -0.25
CA VAL A 311 0.59 -26.78 -0.10
C VAL A 311 -0.04 -25.49 0.43
N PHE A 312 0.19 -25.18 1.71
CA PHE A 312 0.44 -23.89 2.31
C PHE A 312 -0.66 -22.86 2.58
N GLY A 313 -1.86 -23.18 2.94
CA GLY A 313 -2.66 -22.23 3.70
C GLY A 313 -2.07 -22.02 5.11
N TYR A 314 -1.10 -21.09 5.27
CA TYR A 314 -0.59 -20.76 6.61
C TYR A 314 -1.50 -19.78 7.35
N MET A 315 -2.33 -19.04 6.62
CA MET A 315 -3.10 -17.92 7.15
C MET A 315 -4.60 -18.13 6.89
N ALA A 316 -5.34 -18.27 7.96
CA ALA A 316 -6.79 -18.42 7.94
C ALA A 316 -7.48 -17.19 8.52
N ALA A 317 -8.77 -17.04 8.25
CA ALA A 317 -9.60 -16.05 8.91
C ALA A 317 -9.69 -16.33 10.41
N SER A 318 -9.63 -15.29 11.23
CA SER A 318 -9.90 -15.40 12.66
C SER A 318 -11.39 -15.67 12.92
N ASN A 319 -11.70 -16.31 14.05
CA ASN A 319 -13.08 -16.47 14.47
C ASN A 319 -13.77 -15.14 14.76
N ASP A 320 -13.00 -14.16 15.27
CA ASP A 320 -13.50 -12.79 15.51
C ASP A 320 -14.01 -12.12 14.24
N LEU A 321 -13.29 -12.29 13.12
CA LEU A 321 -13.76 -11.82 11.81
C LEU A 321 -14.97 -12.64 11.32
N LEU A 322 -14.87 -13.96 11.37
CA LEU A 322 -15.93 -14.84 10.85
C LEU A 322 -17.27 -14.66 11.56
N ASN A 323 -17.25 -14.31 12.84
CA ASN A 323 -18.46 -14.06 13.64
C ASN A 323 -19.13 -12.73 13.33
N LEU A 324 -18.47 -11.83 12.58
CA LEU A 324 -19.10 -10.60 12.10
C LEU A 324 -20.09 -10.85 10.97
N PHE A 325 -19.92 -11.92 10.19
CA PHE A 325 -20.81 -12.26 9.08
C PHE A 325 -22.01 -13.08 9.57
N TYR A 326 -23.20 -12.70 9.16
CA TYR A 326 -24.44 -13.35 9.56
C TYR A 326 -25.45 -13.48 8.42
N GLY A 327 -26.32 -14.45 8.52
CA GLY A 327 -27.37 -14.71 7.57
C GLY A 327 -26.85 -14.96 6.15
N ALA A 328 -27.46 -14.31 5.17
CA ALA A 328 -27.15 -14.43 3.74
C ALA A 328 -26.07 -13.46 3.25
N ASP A 329 -25.16 -13.01 4.13
CA ASP A 329 -24.05 -12.15 3.74
C ASP A 329 -23.14 -12.84 2.74
N VAL A 330 -23.04 -12.28 1.52
CA VAL A 330 -22.23 -12.88 0.43
C VAL A 330 -20.73 -12.87 0.72
N ARG A 331 -20.28 -12.12 1.73
CA ARG A 331 -18.88 -12.06 2.20
C ARG A 331 -18.59 -13.14 3.25
N GLY A 332 -19.62 -13.84 3.72
CA GLY A 332 -19.55 -14.80 4.81
C GLY A 332 -18.95 -16.17 4.44
N ARG A 333 -18.98 -17.07 5.41
CA ARG A 333 -18.32 -18.39 5.38
C ARG A 333 -18.64 -19.22 4.14
N ASN A 334 -19.87 -19.16 3.65
CA ASN A 334 -20.34 -20.04 2.57
C ASN A 334 -19.95 -19.53 1.17
N ASN A 335 -19.49 -18.28 1.04
CA ASN A 335 -19.24 -17.63 -0.24
C ASN A 335 -17.79 -17.24 -0.46
N LEU A 336 -17.18 -16.53 0.49
CA LEU A 336 -15.80 -16.03 0.36
C LEU A 336 -14.76 -16.79 1.19
N PHE A 337 -15.11 -17.96 1.73
CA PHE A 337 -14.16 -18.78 2.48
C PHE A 337 -14.24 -20.25 2.04
N VAL A 338 -13.07 -20.89 2.05
CA VAL A 338 -12.94 -22.34 1.87
C VAL A 338 -12.68 -22.96 3.24
N GLN A 339 -13.53 -23.89 3.63
CA GLN A 339 -13.38 -24.65 4.87
C GLN A 339 -12.41 -25.81 4.65
N LYS A 340 -11.47 -25.99 5.56
CA LYS A 340 -10.57 -27.16 5.65
C LYS A 340 -10.40 -27.59 7.10
N VAL A 341 -10.22 -28.89 7.29
CA VAL A 341 -9.96 -29.51 8.60
C VAL A 341 -8.52 -30.01 8.63
N PHE A 342 -7.75 -29.57 9.63
CA PHE A 342 -6.40 -30.05 9.90
C PHE A 342 -6.31 -30.49 11.36
N SER A 343 -5.92 -31.74 11.60
CA SER A 343 -5.77 -32.31 12.95
C SER A 343 -7.02 -32.08 13.83
N GLY A 344 -8.20 -32.25 13.27
CA GLY A 344 -9.50 -32.08 13.97
C GLY A 344 -9.93 -30.60 14.12
N THR A 345 -9.12 -29.63 13.75
CA THR A 345 -9.46 -28.19 13.82
C THR A 345 -9.93 -27.69 12.47
N THR A 346 -11.06 -26.99 12.46
CA THR A 346 -11.63 -26.36 11.28
C THR A 346 -11.06 -24.96 11.07
N TYR A 347 -10.58 -24.71 9.87
CA TYR A 347 -10.07 -23.40 9.43
C TYR A 347 -10.85 -22.89 8.22
N PHE A 348 -10.95 -21.57 8.08
CA PHE A 348 -11.60 -20.91 6.96
C PHE A 348 -10.57 -20.01 6.26
N PHE A 349 -10.30 -20.31 5.00
CA PHE A 349 -9.33 -19.58 4.17
C PHE A 349 -10.08 -18.66 3.22
N THR A 350 -9.62 -17.40 3.11
CA THR A 350 -10.30 -16.45 2.22
C THR A 350 -10.21 -16.87 0.76
N ASN A 351 -11.30 -16.71 0.05
CA ASN A 351 -11.42 -16.93 -1.39
C ASN A 351 -11.42 -15.63 -2.19
N LYS A 352 -11.16 -14.49 -1.53
CA LYS A 352 -10.93 -13.20 -2.22
C LYS A 352 -9.72 -13.29 -3.16
N TYR A 353 -8.71 -14.09 -2.77
CA TYR A 353 -7.51 -14.29 -3.56
C TYR A 353 -7.28 -15.80 -3.68
N GLN A 354 -7.41 -16.32 -4.89
CA GLN A 354 -7.17 -17.74 -5.13
C GLN A 354 -5.71 -17.94 -5.50
N GLY A 355 -4.95 -18.59 -4.62
CA GLY A 355 -3.61 -19.06 -4.93
C GLY A 355 -3.70 -20.39 -5.69
N THR A 356 -3.57 -20.36 -7.00
CA THR A 356 -3.30 -21.54 -7.81
C THR A 356 -2.16 -21.20 -8.76
N ALA A 357 -1.40 -22.20 -9.19
CA ALA A 357 -0.29 -22.02 -10.14
C ALA A 357 -0.71 -21.24 -11.42
N ASP A 358 -2.00 -21.24 -11.72
CA ASP A 358 -2.58 -20.60 -12.91
C ASP A 358 -3.31 -19.29 -12.60
N SER A 359 -3.22 -18.73 -11.38
CA SER A 359 -3.97 -17.54 -11.00
C SER A 359 -3.08 -16.37 -10.61
N ALA A 360 -3.13 -15.33 -11.42
CA ALA A 360 -2.67 -14.01 -11.02
C ALA A 360 -3.73 -13.36 -10.11
N ASN A 361 -3.32 -12.90 -8.93
CA ASN A 361 -4.21 -12.17 -8.04
C ASN A 361 -4.05 -10.67 -8.25
N ASN A 362 -5.09 -10.03 -8.78
CA ASN A 362 -5.13 -8.58 -8.85
C ASN A 362 -5.42 -8.01 -7.46
N TYR A 363 -4.55 -7.14 -6.97
CA TYR A 363 -4.73 -6.49 -5.67
C TYR A 363 -5.40 -5.13 -5.85
N LYS A 364 -6.60 -4.95 -5.25
CA LYS A 364 -7.35 -3.69 -5.30
C LYS A 364 -6.81 -2.74 -4.25
N VAL A 365 -6.08 -1.71 -4.68
CA VAL A 365 -5.51 -0.69 -3.78
C VAL A 365 -6.59 0.31 -3.32
N PHE A 366 -7.46 0.72 -4.26
CA PHE A 366 -8.63 1.58 -3.99
C PHE A 366 -9.85 1.03 -4.70
N ARG A 367 -10.99 1.00 -4.02
CA ARG A 367 -12.28 0.62 -4.60
C ARG A 367 -13.44 1.44 -4.03
N ILE A 368 -14.51 1.51 -4.78
CA ILE A 368 -15.66 2.38 -4.50
C ILE A 368 -16.34 2.08 -3.15
N SER A 369 -16.31 0.84 -2.66
CA SER A 369 -16.88 0.49 -1.35
C SER A 369 -16.17 1.22 -0.21
N GLU A 370 -14.83 1.35 -0.27
CA GLU A 370 -14.07 2.13 0.70
C GLU A 370 -14.47 3.61 0.65
N VAL A 371 -14.71 4.14 -0.54
CA VAL A 371 -15.12 5.54 -0.72
C VAL A 371 -16.45 5.81 -0.03
N TYR A 372 -17.45 4.93 -0.22
CA TYR A 372 -18.73 5.03 0.48
C TYR A 372 -18.58 4.96 2.00
N LEU A 373 -17.79 4.00 2.51
CA LEU A 373 -17.59 3.84 3.95
C LEU A 373 -16.78 4.98 4.58
N SER A 374 -15.83 5.56 3.84
CA SER A 374 -15.08 6.73 4.28
C SER A 374 -15.95 7.99 4.29
N ARG A 375 -16.83 8.15 3.30
CA ARG A 375 -17.80 9.26 3.30
C ARG A 375 -18.83 9.10 4.41
N ALA A 376 -19.34 7.90 4.65
CA ALA A 376 -20.23 7.61 5.76
C ALA A 376 -19.61 8.01 7.11
N GLU A 377 -18.33 7.67 7.33
CA GLU A 377 -17.60 8.05 8.55
C GLU A 377 -17.48 9.58 8.68
N ALA A 378 -17.05 10.26 7.61
CA ALA A 378 -16.92 11.72 7.60
C ALA A 378 -18.25 12.45 7.85
N LEU A 379 -19.33 11.97 7.26
CA LEU A 379 -20.66 12.51 7.49
C LEU A 379 -21.14 12.29 8.91
N ALA A 380 -20.91 11.10 9.48
CA ALA A 380 -21.24 10.79 10.87
C ALA A 380 -20.42 11.64 11.85
N GLU A 381 -19.13 11.85 11.60
CA GLU A 381 -18.28 12.73 12.42
C GLU A 381 -18.76 14.19 12.38
N ALA A 382 -19.29 14.63 11.23
CA ALA A 382 -19.93 15.94 11.11
C ALA A 382 -21.40 15.98 11.63
N ASN A 383 -21.87 14.92 12.30
CA ASN A 383 -23.23 14.76 12.81
C ASN A 383 -24.33 14.75 11.73
N ASN A 384 -23.97 14.45 10.47
CA ASN A 384 -24.91 14.28 9.36
C ASN A 384 -25.31 12.80 9.25
N LEU A 385 -26.09 12.30 10.22
CA LEU A 385 -26.33 10.87 10.41
C LEU A 385 -27.18 10.23 9.32
N VAL A 386 -28.17 10.95 8.74
CA VAL A 386 -29.04 10.40 7.71
C VAL A 386 -28.27 10.04 6.44
N PRO A 387 -27.48 10.93 5.80
CA PRO A 387 -26.70 10.57 4.65
C PRO A 387 -25.55 9.59 4.99
N ALA A 388 -25.01 9.62 6.23
CA ALA A 388 -24.02 8.61 6.68
C ALA A 388 -24.64 7.21 6.67
N LEU A 389 -25.84 7.06 7.21
CA LEU A 389 -26.58 5.80 7.21
C LEU A 389 -26.99 5.35 5.80
N ALA A 390 -27.29 6.29 4.90
CA ALA A 390 -27.59 5.95 3.49
C ALA A 390 -26.40 5.26 2.81
N ASP A 391 -25.18 5.79 2.98
CA ASP A 391 -23.96 5.17 2.45
C ASP A 391 -23.65 3.83 3.12
N LEU A 392 -23.76 3.75 4.44
CA LEU A 392 -23.58 2.52 5.20
C LEU A 392 -24.58 1.44 4.76
N ASN A 393 -25.88 1.77 4.66
CA ASN A 393 -26.92 0.84 4.28
C ASN A 393 -26.76 0.37 2.83
N ARG A 394 -26.20 1.20 1.95
CA ARG A 394 -25.87 0.80 0.56
C ARG A 394 -24.90 -0.38 0.54
N ILE A 395 -23.84 -0.35 1.34
CA ILE A 395 -22.85 -1.44 1.45
C ILE A 395 -23.47 -2.67 2.12
N ARG A 396 -24.19 -2.49 3.22
CA ARG A 396 -24.84 -3.58 3.97
C ARG A 396 -25.84 -4.34 3.10
N LYS A 397 -26.73 -3.63 2.38
CA LYS A 397 -27.75 -4.22 1.52
C LYS A 397 -27.16 -4.84 0.26
N ARG A 398 -26.07 -4.30 -0.29
CA ARG A 398 -25.34 -4.96 -1.36
C ARG A 398 -24.79 -6.31 -0.87
N ALA A 399 -24.26 -6.38 0.34
CA ALA A 399 -23.71 -7.62 0.91
C ALA A 399 -24.80 -8.62 1.33
N ASN A 400 -25.93 -8.14 1.81
CA ASN A 400 -27.07 -8.97 2.20
C ASN A 400 -28.38 -8.24 1.87
N ALA A 401 -29.01 -8.61 0.77
CA ALA A 401 -30.22 -7.97 0.27
C ALA A 401 -31.45 -8.14 1.19
N SER A 402 -31.43 -9.07 2.15
CA SER A 402 -32.51 -9.25 3.12
C SER A 402 -32.48 -8.26 4.28
N LEU A 403 -31.42 -7.47 4.41
CA LEU A 403 -31.30 -6.50 5.51
C LEU A 403 -32.21 -5.29 5.28
N THR A 404 -32.84 -4.85 6.36
CA THR A 404 -33.49 -3.57 6.47
C THR A 404 -32.47 -2.45 6.70
N ASP A 405 -32.87 -1.21 6.41
CA ASP A 405 -32.02 -0.06 6.71
C ASP A 405 -31.83 0.09 8.23
N LEU A 406 -30.58 0.38 8.63
CA LEU A 406 -30.31 0.85 9.97
C LEU A 406 -30.86 2.26 10.14
N MET A 407 -31.59 2.44 11.22
CA MET A 407 -32.21 3.73 11.62
C MET A 407 -31.66 4.10 13.01
N LEU A 408 -30.45 4.64 13.06
CA LEU A 408 -29.77 5.04 14.29
C LEU A 408 -29.75 6.57 14.40
N THR A 409 -29.96 7.07 15.61
CA THR A 409 -29.95 8.50 15.90
C THR A 409 -28.79 8.93 16.79
N ASP A 410 -28.08 7.96 17.37
CA ASP A 410 -26.87 8.21 18.14
C ASP A 410 -25.62 8.15 17.28
N LYS A 411 -24.82 9.21 17.31
CA LYS A 411 -23.58 9.35 16.54
C LYS A 411 -22.61 8.20 16.77
N GLN A 412 -22.43 7.82 18.04
CA GLN A 412 -21.45 6.78 18.37
C GLN A 412 -21.87 5.41 17.84
N GLN A 413 -23.16 5.09 17.92
CA GLN A 413 -23.71 3.86 17.35
C GLN A 413 -23.54 3.80 15.83
N VAL A 414 -23.72 4.94 15.14
CA VAL A 414 -23.48 5.03 13.68
C VAL A 414 -22.00 4.80 13.36
N LEU A 415 -21.08 5.46 14.09
CA LEU A 415 -19.64 5.30 13.91
C LEU A 415 -19.16 3.86 14.19
N ASP A 416 -19.67 3.23 15.25
CA ASP A 416 -19.35 1.84 15.58
C ASP A 416 -19.89 0.87 14.51
N SER A 417 -21.07 1.14 13.96
CA SER A 417 -21.63 0.37 12.85
C SER A 417 -20.78 0.48 11.57
N ILE A 418 -20.32 1.71 11.26
CA ILE A 418 -19.41 1.95 10.15
C ILE A 418 -18.08 1.23 10.34
N PHE A 419 -17.50 1.28 11.55
CA PHE A 419 -16.25 0.61 11.88
C PHE A 419 -16.35 -0.92 11.67
N VAL A 420 -17.43 -1.53 12.15
CA VAL A 420 -17.70 -2.96 11.97
C VAL A 420 -17.90 -3.30 10.49
N GLU A 421 -18.65 -2.47 9.75
CA GLU A 421 -18.89 -2.70 8.33
C GLU A 421 -17.61 -2.53 7.48
N ARG A 422 -16.74 -1.57 7.82
CA ARG A 422 -15.41 -1.47 7.20
C ARG A 422 -14.61 -2.75 7.40
N ARG A 423 -14.60 -3.32 8.60
CA ARG A 423 -13.92 -4.58 8.89
C ARG A 423 -14.46 -5.75 8.05
N ARG A 424 -15.80 -5.87 7.91
CA ARG A 424 -16.43 -6.89 7.05
C ARG A 424 -16.08 -6.71 5.59
N GLU A 425 -16.17 -5.48 5.10
CA GLU A 425 -16.02 -5.17 3.69
C GLU A 425 -14.56 -5.26 3.24
N LEU A 426 -13.66 -4.67 4.01
CA LEU A 426 -12.25 -4.44 3.64
C LEU A 426 -11.28 -5.47 4.26
N CYS A 427 -11.77 -6.54 4.89
CA CYS A 427 -10.89 -7.60 5.40
C CYS A 427 -10.05 -8.22 4.28
N PHE A 428 -8.80 -8.55 4.58
CA PHE A 428 -7.76 -9.03 3.66
C PHE A 428 -7.32 -8.00 2.59
N GLU A 429 -7.61 -6.70 2.82
CA GLU A 429 -7.23 -5.63 1.90
C GLU A 429 -6.28 -4.62 2.55
N GLY A 430 -5.62 -5.01 3.65
CA GLY A 430 -4.58 -4.19 4.28
C GLY A 430 -5.10 -3.03 5.15
N HIS A 431 -6.28 -3.15 5.73
CA HIS A 431 -6.89 -2.09 6.55
C HIS A 431 -6.92 -2.37 8.07
N GLY A 432 -6.87 -3.64 8.49
CA GLY A 432 -7.22 -4.07 9.85
C GLY A 432 -6.56 -3.27 10.97
N LEU A 433 -5.23 -3.36 11.13
CA LEU A 433 -4.49 -2.63 12.18
C LEU A 433 -4.66 -1.12 12.08
N PHE A 434 -4.62 -0.59 10.84
CA PHE A 434 -4.65 0.85 10.62
C PHE A 434 -6.00 1.46 11.02
N ASP A 435 -7.12 0.77 10.78
CA ASP A 435 -8.43 1.22 11.24
C ASP A 435 -8.55 1.16 12.77
N ILE A 436 -7.99 0.13 13.42
CA ILE A 436 -7.96 0.00 14.88
C ILE A 436 -7.14 1.15 15.49
N THR A 437 -5.93 1.42 14.98
CA THR A 437 -5.01 2.40 15.58
C THR A 437 -5.49 3.84 15.39
N ARG A 438 -6.00 4.21 14.19
CA ARG A 438 -6.53 5.57 13.96
C ARG A 438 -7.79 5.86 14.77
N LYS A 439 -8.58 4.83 15.10
CA LYS A 439 -9.79 4.94 15.94
C LYS A 439 -9.51 4.69 17.42
N LYS A 440 -8.23 4.58 17.83
CA LYS A 440 -7.79 4.40 19.22
C LYS A 440 -8.48 3.23 19.94
N LYS A 441 -8.77 2.15 19.18
CA LYS A 441 -9.44 0.96 19.71
C LYS A 441 -8.43 -0.07 20.21
N ASN A 442 -8.87 -0.92 21.15
CA ASN A 442 -8.12 -2.08 21.59
C ASN A 442 -8.21 -3.23 20.58
N LEU A 443 -7.18 -4.06 20.52
CA LEU A 443 -7.18 -5.31 19.78
C LEU A 443 -7.56 -6.46 20.74
N VAL A 444 -8.53 -7.26 20.35
CA VAL A 444 -8.91 -8.51 21.02
C VAL A 444 -8.90 -9.62 20.00
N ARG A 445 -8.20 -10.71 20.31
CA ARG A 445 -8.12 -11.94 19.51
C ARG A 445 -8.58 -13.12 20.36
N THR A 446 -9.81 -13.58 20.17
CA THR A 446 -10.40 -14.67 20.97
C THR A 446 -9.81 -16.05 20.64
N ASP A 447 -9.29 -16.22 19.42
CA ASP A 447 -8.63 -17.43 18.94
C ASP A 447 -7.13 -17.23 18.69
N CYS A 448 -6.51 -16.47 19.56
CA CYS A 448 -5.09 -16.13 19.51
C CYS A 448 -4.21 -17.39 19.66
N GLN A 449 -3.16 -17.44 18.85
CA GLN A 449 -2.16 -18.52 18.90
C GLN A 449 -0.79 -18.03 19.40
N GLY A 450 -0.65 -16.75 19.67
CA GLY A 450 0.59 -16.10 20.12
C GLY A 450 0.49 -15.57 21.54
N SER A 451 1.42 -14.69 21.90
CA SER A 451 1.46 -14.03 23.22
C SER A 451 0.66 -12.72 23.26
N ALA A 452 0.28 -12.16 22.12
CA ALA A 452 -0.37 -10.86 21.99
C ALA A 452 -1.87 -10.99 21.67
N CYS A 453 -2.65 -11.56 22.58
CA CYS A 453 -4.07 -11.82 22.39
C CYS A 453 -4.94 -10.59 22.63
N ASN A 454 -4.62 -9.83 23.68
CA ASN A 454 -5.30 -8.59 24.04
C ASN A 454 -4.28 -7.47 24.14
N ILE A 455 -4.34 -6.52 23.23
CA ILE A 455 -3.43 -5.38 23.19
C ILE A 455 -4.25 -4.10 23.33
N ASN A 456 -4.06 -3.43 24.44
CA ASN A 456 -4.75 -2.17 24.70
C ASN A 456 -4.07 -1.00 23.98
N TYR A 457 -4.86 -0.02 23.57
CA TYR A 457 -4.34 1.28 23.19
C TYR A 457 -3.68 1.96 24.41
N PRO A 458 -2.47 2.57 24.31
CA PRO A 458 -1.68 2.81 23.12
C PRO A 458 -0.66 1.70 22.77
N SER A 459 -0.56 0.60 23.51
CA SER A 459 0.48 -0.43 23.29
C SER A 459 0.39 -1.05 21.89
N ILE A 460 -0.80 -1.07 21.27
CA ILE A 460 -1.01 -1.54 19.90
C ILE A 460 -0.25 -0.72 18.84
N LEU A 461 0.16 0.51 19.18
CA LEU A 461 0.88 1.40 18.25
C LEU A 461 2.32 0.97 17.98
N PHE A 462 2.87 0.08 18.79
CA PHE A 462 4.27 -0.35 18.72
C PHE A 462 4.46 -1.69 17.99
N ALA A 463 3.55 -2.02 17.08
CA ALA A 463 3.60 -3.27 16.32
C ALA A 463 4.86 -3.36 15.43
N CYS A 464 5.33 -2.25 14.88
CA CYS A 464 6.51 -2.21 14.04
C CYS A 464 7.26 -0.88 14.17
N PRO A 465 8.32 -0.81 14.98
CA PRO A 465 9.17 0.36 15.05
C PRO A 465 9.95 0.55 13.74
N ARG A 466 10.27 1.81 13.41
CA ARG A 466 11.02 2.16 12.21
C ARG A 466 12.41 1.52 12.25
N PRO A 467 12.87 0.87 11.15
CA PRO A 467 14.23 0.38 11.04
C PRO A 467 15.24 1.53 11.16
N THR A 468 16.25 1.36 12.01
CA THR A 468 17.36 2.31 12.19
C THR A 468 18.67 1.58 11.93
N GLN A 469 19.54 2.15 11.09
CA GLN A 469 20.95 1.73 11.06
C GLN A 469 21.62 2.28 12.33
N ARG A 470 22.31 1.42 13.06
CA ARG A 470 23.19 1.82 14.16
C ARG A 470 24.50 2.39 13.64
#